data_7deb327e921a4f7f3bcd6835e777584c
#
_entry.id   7deb327e921a4f7f3bcd6835e777584c
#
_cell.length_a   1.000
_cell.length_b   1.000
_cell.length_c   1.000
_cell.angle_alpha   90.00
_cell.angle_beta   90.00
_cell.angle_gamma   90.00
#
_symmetry.space_group_name_H-M   'P 1'
#
loop_
_entity.id
_entity.type
_entity.pdbx_description
1 polymer ?
#
loop_
_entity_poly.entity_id
_entity_poly.type
_entity_poly.pdbx_seq_one_letter_code
_entity_poly.pdbx_strand_id
1 'polypeptide(L)'
;MEATVGSRARISTNDRSLTAPRLQGALALLSRAAPSFAAEAASRLFVLVPRVPRPRGEAAAFLASGESFSLRAAGRRLAAWSWGDGPAIVLAHGWGGRGTQMRAFVPPLVAAGYRAVVFDGPAHGFSGGLSTNLPAFGDAIAAVVRATAARGVVAHSMGGAATLVALSRGLSLSRAVLIGAPSNAERIWRGFSRALALSDAVAADARRRLEGRVGVNFDELNVSSFASRIATPVLVVHDRNDEEVPWAAGEEIARLLPGGRLVTTGGLGHRRILRDPGLVGEAVRFLEEGIAPARCENCGRALGSAGTGDLCGDCVLGKELFRGGSRFAA
;
A
#
# COMPACT_ATOMS: atom_id res chain seq x y z
N MET A 1 15.47 -23.10 31.81
CA MET A 1 16.37 -23.00 30.64
C MET A 1 15.60 -22.24 29.57
N GLU A 2 15.71 -20.92 29.64
CA GLU A 2 15.05 -20.03 28.66
C GLU A 2 15.97 -19.87 27.46
N ALA A 3 15.49 -20.32 26.29
CA ALA A 3 16.18 -20.11 25.04
C ALA A 3 15.79 -18.73 24.48
N THR A 4 16.70 -17.79 24.62
CA THR A 4 16.60 -16.45 24.02
C THR A 4 16.78 -16.56 22.51
N VAL A 5 15.68 -16.67 21.77
CA VAL A 5 15.69 -16.61 20.30
C VAL A 5 15.70 -15.13 19.90
N GLY A 6 16.90 -14.59 19.78
CA GLY A 6 17.13 -13.28 19.16
C GLY A 6 16.94 -13.37 17.65
N SER A 7 15.70 -13.23 17.18
CA SER A 7 15.41 -13.07 15.76
C SER A 7 15.99 -11.74 15.27
N ARG A 8 17.09 -11.78 14.54
CA ARG A 8 17.65 -10.65 13.78
C ARG A 8 16.72 -10.38 12.60
N ALA A 9 15.71 -9.53 12.79
CA ALA A 9 14.90 -9.01 11.70
C ALA A 9 15.82 -8.27 10.71
N ARG A 10 16.03 -8.85 9.54
CA ARG A 10 16.69 -8.16 8.41
C ARG A 10 15.64 -7.25 7.79
N ILE A 11 15.78 -5.95 7.98
CA ILE A 11 15.01 -5.01 7.15
C ILE A 11 15.51 -5.20 5.73
N SER A 12 14.69 -5.78 4.88
CA SER A 12 14.94 -5.82 3.46
C SER A 12 14.82 -4.39 2.92
N THR A 13 15.92 -3.66 2.99
CA THR A 13 16.10 -2.56 2.07
C THR A 13 16.16 -3.18 0.69
N ASN A 14 15.14 -2.98 -0.14
CA ASN A 14 15.10 -3.41 -1.54
C ASN A 14 16.23 -2.73 -2.35
N ASP A 15 17.02 -1.94 -1.69
CA ASP A 15 18.16 -1.21 -2.19
C ASP A 15 19.45 -1.83 -1.64
N ARG A 16 19.95 -2.83 -2.38
CA ARG A 16 21.32 -3.33 -2.17
C ARG A 16 22.35 -2.19 -2.17
N SER A 17 22.00 -0.98 -2.66
CA SER A 17 22.84 0.20 -2.66
C SER A 17 23.05 0.76 -1.26
N LEU A 18 22.04 0.73 -0.39
CA LEU A 18 22.16 1.21 1.01
C LEU A 18 22.97 0.24 1.89
N THR A 19 22.99 -1.04 1.56
CA THR A 19 23.80 -2.04 2.24
C THR A 19 25.18 -2.26 1.61
N ALA A 20 25.51 -1.47 0.56
CA ALA A 20 26.80 -1.55 -0.09
C ALA A 20 27.92 -1.22 0.92
N PRO A 21 28.92 -2.11 1.13
CA PRO A 21 29.98 -1.91 2.12
C PRO A 21 30.71 -0.57 1.99
N ARG A 22 30.82 -0.05 0.77
CA ARG A 22 31.46 1.25 0.48
C ARG A 22 30.65 2.42 1.07
N LEU A 23 29.31 2.40 0.96
CA LEU A 23 28.44 3.43 1.53
C LEU A 23 28.47 3.38 3.05
N GLN A 24 28.39 2.18 3.62
CA GLN A 24 28.51 2.00 5.08
C GLN A 24 29.84 2.51 5.61
N GLY A 25 30.97 2.14 4.97
CA GLY A 25 32.31 2.61 5.34
C GLY A 25 32.43 4.13 5.24
N ALA A 26 31.93 4.74 4.16
CA ALA A 26 31.95 6.18 3.98
C ALA A 26 31.12 6.91 5.05
N LEU A 27 29.92 6.43 5.37
CA LEU A 27 29.07 7.03 6.41
C LEU A 27 29.62 6.81 7.81
N ALA A 28 30.22 5.65 8.10
CA ALA A 28 30.89 5.41 9.38
C ALA A 28 32.09 6.35 9.59
N LEU A 29 32.90 6.57 8.55
CA LEU A 29 34.01 7.53 8.59
C LEU A 29 33.49 8.97 8.75
N LEU A 30 32.47 9.34 7.97
CA LEU A 30 31.84 10.66 8.02
C LEU A 30 31.20 10.91 9.40
N SER A 31 30.62 9.88 10.03
CA SER A 31 30.05 9.96 11.38
C SER A 31 31.08 10.33 12.44
N ARG A 32 32.36 10.01 12.20
CA ARG A 32 33.47 10.36 13.11
C ARG A 32 34.06 11.73 12.77
N ALA A 33 34.29 12.01 11.49
CA ALA A 33 35.00 13.21 11.03
C ALA A 33 34.09 14.44 10.96
N ALA A 34 32.81 14.28 10.58
CA ALA A 34 31.84 15.35 10.39
C ALA A 34 30.42 14.89 10.76
N PRO A 35 30.13 14.66 12.06
CA PRO A 35 28.88 14.03 12.51
C PRO A 35 27.62 14.80 12.07
N SER A 36 27.63 16.12 12.09
CA SER A 36 26.49 16.93 11.64
C SER A 36 26.19 16.75 10.15
N PHE A 37 27.23 16.58 9.31
CA PHE A 37 27.06 16.33 7.88
C PHE A 37 26.55 14.90 7.62
N ALA A 38 27.05 13.92 8.39
CA ALA A 38 26.55 12.55 8.34
C ALA A 38 25.06 12.46 8.72
N ALA A 39 24.65 13.21 9.75
CA ALA A 39 23.26 13.29 10.18
C ALA A 39 22.35 13.89 9.09
N GLU A 40 22.80 14.98 8.46
CA GLU A 40 22.05 15.60 7.35
C GLU A 40 21.92 14.63 6.15
N ALA A 41 23.02 13.98 5.76
CA ALA A 41 23.01 12.99 4.68
C ALA A 41 22.09 11.82 4.99
N ALA A 42 22.15 11.24 6.19
CA ALA A 42 21.29 10.13 6.63
C ALA A 42 19.80 10.52 6.64
N SER A 43 19.47 11.73 7.13
CA SER A 43 18.08 12.22 7.18
C SER A 43 17.48 12.40 5.78
N ARG A 44 18.30 12.79 4.79
CA ARG A 44 17.87 12.88 3.38
C ARG A 44 17.75 11.51 2.71
N LEU A 45 18.70 10.62 2.97
CA LEU A 45 18.69 9.26 2.43
C LEU A 45 17.46 8.45 2.89
N PHE A 46 17.00 8.64 4.12
CA PHE A 46 15.84 7.93 4.65
C PHE A 46 14.57 8.13 3.85
N VAL A 47 14.37 9.31 3.29
CA VAL A 47 13.18 9.68 2.51
C VAL A 47 13.40 9.57 1.00
N LEU A 48 14.62 9.29 0.55
CA LEU A 48 14.95 9.15 -0.86
C LEU A 48 14.43 7.81 -1.39
N VAL A 49 13.60 7.88 -2.43
CA VAL A 49 13.01 6.69 -3.04
C VAL A 49 13.97 6.09 -4.06
N PRO A 50 14.28 4.78 -3.96
CA PRO A 50 15.09 4.10 -4.95
C PRO A 50 14.43 4.16 -6.34
N ARG A 51 15.21 4.49 -7.36
CA ARG A 51 14.72 4.45 -8.74
C ARG A 51 14.57 3.00 -9.19
N VAL A 52 13.36 2.62 -9.57
CA VAL A 52 13.07 1.31 -10.12
C VAL A 52 12.94 1.42 -11.65
N PRO A 53 13.56 0.52 -12.44
CA PRO A 53 13.43 0.52 -13.90
C PRO A 53 11.97 0.50 -14.35
N ARG A 54 11.67 1.12 -15.51
CA ARG A 54 10.30 1.11 -16.06
C ARG A 54 9.78 -0.32 -16.22
N PRO A 55 8.47 -0.57 -16.04
CA PRO A 55 7.86 -1.87 -16.26
C PRO A 55 8.12 -2.36 -17.70
N ARG A 56 8.38 -3.66 -17.86
CA ARG A 56 8.57 -4.34 -19.14
C ARG A 56 7.74 -5.62 -19.14
N GLY A 57 7.53 -6.21 -20.32
CA GLY A 57 6.81 -7.48 -20.48
C GLY A 57 5.42 -7.43 -19.85
N GLU A 58 5.05 -8.45 -19.08
CA GLU A 58 3.74 -8.58 -18.42
C GLU A 58 3.33 -7.36 -17.58
N ALA A 59 4.28 -6.73 -16.87
CA ALA A 59 3.96 -5.57 -16.05
C ALA A 59 3.62 -4.32 -16.87
N ALA A 60 4.21 -4.17 -18.06
CA ALA A 60 3.86 -3.12 -19.00
C ALA A 60 2.51 -3.41 -19.67
N ALA A 61 2.29 -4.64 -20.12
CA ALA A 61 1.02 -5.08 -20.68
C ALA A 61 -0.14 -4.92 -19.68
N PHE A 62 0.08 -5.27 -18.42
CA PHE A 62 -0.91 -5.03 -17.36
C PHE A 62 -1.30 -3.55 -17.25
N LEU A 63 -0.35 -2.62 -17.22
CA LEU A 63 -0.68 -1.19 -17.16
C LEU A 63 -1.39 -0.71 -18.45
N ALA A 64 -1.01 -1.24 -19.60
CA ALA A 64 -1.64 -0.90 -20.88
C ALA A 64 -3.09 -1.40 -20.99
N SER A 65 -3.49 -2.42 -20.22
CA SER A 65 -4.87 -2.93 -20.20
C SER A 65 -5.82 -2.10 -19.34
N GLY A 66 -5.30 -1.15 -18.55
CA GLY A 66 -6.12 -0.29 -17.68
C GLY A 66 -6.29 1.11 -18.25
N GLU A 67 -7.35 1.76 -17.82
CA GLU A 67 -7.57 3.18 -18.10
C GLU A 67 -6.57 4.01 -17.26
N SER A 68 -5.67 4.72 -17.92
CA SER A 68 -4.66 5.55 -17.25
C SER A 68 -5.18 6.96 -16.97
N PHE A 69 -4.92 7.47 -15.78
CA PHE A 69 -5.19 8.85 -15.41
C PHE A 69 -4.11 9.42 -14.50
N SER A 70 -4.16 10.70 -14.22
CA SER A 70 -3.27 11.33 -13.26
C SER A 70 -4.00 12.34 -12.40
N LEU A 71 -3.53 12.50 -11.18
CA LEU A 71 -4.03 13.50 -10.23
C LEU A 71 -2.87 14.22 -9.55
N ARG A 72 -3.17 15.28 -8.83
CA ARG A 72 -2.18 15.99 -8.02
C ARG A 72 -2.43 15.78 -6.53
N ALA A 73 -1.38 15.46 -5.79
CA ALA A 73 -1.39 15.43 -4.34
C ALA A 73 -0.13 16.13 -3.81
N ALA A 74 -0.29 17.02 -2.85
CA ALA A 74 0.81 17.81 -2.25
C ALA A 74 1.77 18.42 -3.31
N GLY A 75 1.20 19.01 -4.37
CA GLY A 75 1.95 19.65 -5.47
C GLY A 75 2.60 18.68 -6.46
N ARG A 76 2.48 17.35 -6.29
CA ARG A 76 3.10 16.34 -7.14
C ARG A 76 2.06 15.61 -8.00
N ARG A 77 2.45 15.25 -9.24
CA ARG A 77 1.64 14.41 -10.10
C ARG A 77 1.75 12.95 -9.65
N LEU A 78 0.62 12.30 -9.48
CA LEU A 78 0.50 10.87 -9.26
C LEU A 78 -0.01 10.20 -10.54
N ALA A 79 0.59 9.09 -10.93
CA ALA A 79 0.14 8.25 -12.02
C ALA A 79 -0.75 7.13 -11.45
N ALA A 80 -1.88 6.87 -12.09
CA ALA A 80 -2.85 5.88 -11.66
C ALA A 80 -3.50 5.18 -12.86
N TRP A 81 -4.08 4.03 -12.60
CA TRP A 81 -4.79 3.20 -13.58
C TRP A 81 -6.01 2.57 -12.93
N SER A 82 -7.08 2.36 -13.71
CA SER A 82 -8.29 1.70 -13.22
C SER A 82 -8.78 0.62 -14.16
N TRP A 83 -9.49 -0.36 -13.59
CA TRP A 83 -10.16 -1.47 -14.27
C TRP A 83 -11.50 -1.71 -13.62
N GLY A 84 -12.56 -1.94 -14.43
CA GLY A 84 -13.94 -2.16 -13.97
C GLY A 84 -14.66 -0.87 -13.60
N ASP A 85 -15.97 -0.94 -13.37
CA ASP A 85 -16.87 0.21 -13.26
C ASP A 85 -17.60 0.33 -11.91
N GLY A 86 -17.45 -0.67 -11.01
CA GLY A 86 -18.12 -0.69 -9.70
C GLY A 86 -17.54 0.28 -8.68
N PRO A 87 -17.93 0.13 -7.40
CA PRO A 87 -17.34 0.89 -6.30
C PRO A 87 -15.82 0.75 -6.28
N ALA A 88 -15.12 1.88 -6.18
CA ALA A 88 -13.67 1.87 -6.30
C ALA A 88 -12.98 1.31 -5.05
N ILE A 89 -11.95 0.49 -5.29
CA ILE A 89 -10.99 -0.02 -4.29
C ILE A 89 -9.59 0.44 -4.70
N VAL A 90 -8.93 1.20 -3.85
CA VAL A 90 -7.56 1.68 -4.08
C VAL A 90 -6.55 0.63 -3.66
N LEU A 91 -5.56 0.38 -4.49
CA LEU A 91 -4.47 -0.58 -4.29
C LEU A 91 -3.15 0.17 -4.09
N ALA A 92 -2.63 0.18 -2.86
CA ALA A 92 -1.44 0.92 -2.46
C ALA A 92 -0.23 -0.01 -2.23
N HIS A 93 0.85 0.24 -2.95
CA HIS A 93 2.10 -0.53 -2.85
C HIS A 93 3.00 -0.10 -1.67
N GLY A 94 4.07 -0.87 -1.40
CA GLY A 94 5.08 -0.58 -0.39
C GLY A 94 6.23 0.32 -0.88
N TRP A 95 7.18 0.60 0.04
CA TRP A 95 8.40 1.39 -0.24
C TRP A 95 9.23 0.78 -1.36
N GLY A 96 9.77 1.62 -2.23
CA GLY A 96 10.59 1.18 -3.38
C GLY A 96 9.83 0.35 -4.41
N GLY A 97 8.49 0.24 -4.25
CA GLY A 97 7.62 -0.48 -5.14
C GLY A 97 6.98 0.38 -6.23
N ARG A 98 5.89 -0.13 -6.75
CA ARG A 98 5.01 0.54 -7.72
C ARG A 98 3.65 -0.13 -7.77
N GLY A 99 2.68 0.51 -8.38
CA GLY A 99 1.31 -0.02 -8.51
C GLY A 99 1.22 -1.44 -9.06
N THR A 100 2.08 -1.83 -10.02
CA THR A 100 2.08 -3.19 -10.59
C THR A 100 2.37 -4.31 -9.58
N GLN A 101 2.87 -4.01 -8.38
CA GLN A 101 3.01 -5.02 -7.31
C GLN A 101 1.66 -5.55 -6.84
N MET A 102 0.62 -4.73 -6.96
CA MET A 102 -0.74 -5.06 -6.50
C MET A 102 -1.60 -5.73 -7.60
N ARG A 103 -1.01 -6.04 -8.76
CA ARG A 103 -1.76 -6.53 -9.94
C ARG A 103 -2.59 -7.80 -9.71
N ALA A 104 -2.18 -8.66 -8.78
CA ALA A 104 -2.90 -9.90 -8.49
C ALA A 104 -4.29 -9.67 -7.88
N PHE A 105 -4.53 -8.50 -7.28
CA PHE A 105 -5.83 -8.11 -6.73
C PHE A 105 -6.79 -7.59 -7.79
N VAL A 106 -6.31 -7.11 -8.94
CA VAL A 106 -7.14 -6.44 -9.94
C VAL A 106 -8.18 -7.38 -10.56
N PRO A 107 -7.81 -8.55 -11.16
CA PRO A 107 -8.81 -9.42 -11.76
C PRO A 107 -9.88 -9.91 -10.79
N PRO A 108 -9.55 -10.39 -9.56
CA PRO A 108 -10.56 -10.82 -8.59
C PRO A 108 -11.49 -9.69 -8.13
N LEU A 109 -10.99 -8.46 -7.95
CA LEU A 109 -11.82 -7.31 -7.60
C LEU A 109 -12.78 -6.96 -8.73
N VAL A 110 -12.31 -6.92 -9.98
CA VAL A 110 -13.17 -6.66 -11.15
C VAL A 110 -14.21 -7.76 -11.31
N ALA A 111 -13.82 -9.03 -11.17
CA ALA A 111 -14.74 -10.16 -11.22
C ALA A 111 -15.81 -10.10 -10.11
N ALA A 112 -15.46 -9.54 -8.95
CA ALA A 112 -16.41 -9.30 -7.86
C ALA A 112 -17.30 -8.05 -8.06
N GLY A 113 -17.12 -7.27 -9.14
CA GLY A 113 -17.92 -6.09 -9.45
C GLY A 113 -17.40 -4.78 -8.84
N TYR A 114 -16.10 -4.70 -8.59
CA TYR A 114 -15.42 -3.48 -8.13
C TYR A 114 -14.62 -2.82 -9.24
N ARG A 115 -14.41 -1.52 -9.11
CA ARG A 115 -13.39 -0.79 -9.86
C ARG A 115 -12.08 -0.84 -9.07
N ALA A 116 -11.09 -1.58 -9.56
CA ALA A 116 -9.76 -1.61 -8.99
C ALA A 116 -8.95 -0.39 -9.44
N VAL A 117 -8.40 0.38 -8.52
CA VAL A 117 -7.58 1.56 -8.78
C VAL A 117 -6.18 1.34 -8.26
N VAL A 118 -5.21 1.22 -9.17
CA VAL A 118 -3.79 1.11 -8.86
C VAL A 118 -3.13 2.46 -9.06
N PHE A 119 -2.19 2.85 -8.22
CA PHE A 119 -1.42 4.07 -8.43
C PHE A 119 0.04 3.88 -8.02
N ASP A 120 0.91 4.71 -8.57
CA ASP A 120 2.28 4.85 -8.09
C ASP A 120 2.32 5.96 -7.03
N GLY A 121 2.82 5.64 -5.83
CA GLY A 121 2.94 6.60 -4.74
C GLY A 121 3.91 7.75 -5.05
N PRO A 122 3.95 8.80 -4.24
CA PRO A 122 4.85 9.94 -4.47
C PRO A 122 6.31 9.49 -4.61
N ALA A 123 7.02 9.98 -5.60
CA ALA A 123 8.40 9.62 -5.96
C ALA A 123 8.60 8.18 -6.48
N HIS A 124 7.56 7.37 -6.60
CA HIS A 124 7.63 6.00 -7.11
C HIS A 124 7.15 5.93 -8.58
N GLY A 125 7.68 4.94 -9.30
CA GLY A 125 7.23 4.58 -10.65
C GLY A 125 7.15 5.76 -11.62
N PHE A 126 5.92 6.04 -12.11
CA PHE A 126 5.63 7.15 -13.02
C PHE A 126 5.18 8.43 -12.30
N SER A 127 5.08 8.41 -10.97
CA SER A 127 4.72 9.58 -10.17
C SER A 127 5.91 10.52 -9.97
N GLY A 128 5.61 11.80 -9.74
CA GLY A 128 6.63 12.85 -9.61
C GLY A 128 7.35 12.86 -8.27
N GLY A 129 8.58 13.38 -8.26
CA GLY A 129 9.41 13.57 -7.08
C GLY A 129 10.60 12.62 -7.01
N LEU A 130 11.45 12.82 -5.98
CA LEU A 130 12.62 11.99 -5.70
C LEU A 130 12.56 11.39 -4.29
N SER A 131 11.78 11.99 -3.41
CA SER A 131 11.65 11.60 -2.01
C SER A 131 10.19 11.57 -1.57
N THR A 132 9.87 10.74 -0.59
CA THR A 132 8.58 10.72 0.10
C THR A 132 8.78 10.31 1.55
N ASN A 133 7.73 10.41 2.34
CA ASN A 133 7.69 9.96 3.73
C ASN A 133 6.32 9.35 4.03
N LEU A 134 6.16 8.77 5.20
CA LEU A 134 4.92 8.09 5.57
C LEU A 134 3.69 9.02 5.55
N PRO A 135 3.71 10.22 6.15
CA PRO A 135 2.62 11.19 6.02
C PRO A 135 2.26 11.56 4.58
N ALA A 136 3.27 11.90 3.76
CA ALA A 136 3.05 12.29 2.36
C ALA A 136 2.47 11.14 1.51
N PHE A 137 2.83 9.90 1.83
CA PHE A 137 2.23 8.73 1.18
C PHE A 137 0.77 8.55 1.63
N GLY A 138 0.45 8.78 2.91
CA GLY A 138 -0.92 8.80 3.42
C GLY A 138 -1.79 9.86 2.75
N ASP A 139 -1.25 11.08 2.60
CA ASP A 139 -1.93 12.17 1.89
C ASP A 139 -2.19 11.83 0.43
N ALA A 140 -1.27 11.11 -0.23
CA ALA A 140 -1.46 10.62 -1.59
C ALA A 140 -2.56 9.56 -1.68
N ILE A 141 -2.59 8.58 -0.75
CA ILE A 141 -3.67 7.60 -0.65
C ILE A 141 -5.02 8.32 -0.49
N ALA A 142 -5.11 9.27 0.45
CA ALA A 142 -6.32 10.04 0.68
C ALA A 142 -6.75 10.85 -0.55
N ALA A 143 -5.80 11.39 -1.32
CA ALA A 143 -6.10 12.11 -2.56
C ALA A 143 -6.65 11.17 -3.65
N VAL A 144 -6.07 9.97 -3.82
CA VAL A 144 -6.58 8.96 -4.76
C VAL A 144 -7.98 8.49 -4.35
N VAL A 145 -8.18 8.18 -3.06
CA VAL A 145 -9.49 7.79 -2.51
C VAL A 145 -10.56 8.84 -2.83
N ARG A 146 -10.28 10.12 -2.54
CA ARG A 146 -11.22 11.22 -2.84
C ARG A 146 -11.47 11.38 -4.33
N ALA A 147 -10.43 11.36 -5.16
CA ALA A 147 -10.54 11.54 -6.60
C ALA A 147 -11.33 10.42 -7.30
N THR A 148 -11.33 9.22 -6.73
CA THR A 148 -12.01 8.04 -7.29
C THR A 148 -13.29 7.67 -6.55
N ALA A 149 -13.66 8.42 -5.50
CA ALA A 149 -14.74 8.09 -4.58
C ALA A 149 -14.62 6.67 -3.99
N ALA A 150 -13.38 6.21 -3.75
CA ALA A 150 -13.14 4.84 -3.33
C ALA A 150 -13.71 4.58 -1.93
N ARG A 151 -14.29 3.39 -1.78
CA ARG A 151 -14.92 2.91 -0.54
C ARG A 151 -13.98 2.04 0.28
N GLY A 152 -12.93 1.48 -0.35
CA GLY A 152 -11.96 0.60 0.31
C GLY A 152 -10.53 0.80 -0.18
N VAL A 153 -9.59 0.29 0.63
CA VAL A 153 -8.16 0.27 0.31
C VAL A 153 -7.61 -1.13 0.60
N VAL A 154 -6.80 -1.65 -0.32
CA VAL A 154 -5.89 -2.78 -0.05
C VAL A 154 -4.47 -2.26 -0.13
N ALA A 155 -3.70 -2.37 0.93
CA ALA A 155 -2.40 -1.73 1.03
C ALA A 155 -1.31 -2.67 1.56
N HIS A 156 -0.13 -2.58 0.96
CA HIS A 156 1.02 -3.41 1.31
C HIS A 156 2.11 -2.61 2.04
N SER A 157 2.69 -3.20 3.09
CA SER A 157 3.91 -2.68 3.74
C SER A 157 3.77 -1.21 4.14
N MET A 158 4.65 -0.32 3.67
CA MET A 158 4.55 1.12 3.90
C MET A 158 3.21 1.71 3.45
N GLY A 159 2.61 1.22 2.35
CA GLY A 159 1.27 1.64 1.93
C GLY A 159 0.22 1.35 3.02
N GLY A 160 0.35 0.22 3.73
CA GLY A 160 -0.51 -0.12 4.86
C GLY A 160 -0.36 0.84 6.04
N ALA A 161 0.89 1.11 6.46
CA ALA A 161 1.14 2.11 7.51
C ALA A 161 0.67 3.51 7.11
N ALA A 162 0.87 3.90 5.84
CA ALA A 162 0.40 5.17 5.31
C ALA A 162 -1.13 5.27 5.28
N THR A 163 -1.82 4.15 5.00
CA THR A 163 -3.29 4.07 5.10
C THR A 163 -3.75 4.31 6.53
N LEU A 164 -3.10 3.69 7.53
CA LEU A 164 -3.42 3.93 8.95
C LEU A 164 -3.21 5.41 9.34
N VAL A 165 -2.13 6.04 8.91
CA VAL A 165 -1.90 7.47 9.12
C VAL A 165 -3.00 8.32 8.46
N ALA A 166 -3.40 8.00 7.23
CA ALA A 166 -4.49 8.70 6.55
C ALA A 166 -5.83 8.55 7.30
N LEU A 167 -6.17 7.34 7.76
CA LEU A 167 -7.38 7.07 8.55
C LEU A 167 -7.37 7.85 9.88
N SER A 168 -6.24 7.88 10.59
CA SER A 168 -6.11 8.62 11.85
C SER A 168 -6.26 10.14 11.68
N ARG A 169 -6.06 10.64 10.44
CA ARG A 169 -6.23 12.04 10.04
C ARG A 169 -7.59 12.34 9.41
N GLY A 170 -8.55 11.42 9.53
CA GLY A 170 -9.93 11.62 9.09
C GLY A 170 -10.26 11.12 7.69
N LEU A 171 -9.39 10.32 7.04
CA LEU A 171 -9.82 9.58 5.85
C LEU A 171 -10.92 8.59 6.26
N SER A 172 -12.07 8.66 5.58
CA SER A 172 -13.18 7.73 5.80
C SER A 172 -13.17 6.64 4.74
N LEU A 173 -13.22 5.38 5.17
CA LEU A 173 -13.36 4.20 4.33
C LEU A 173 -14.37 3.24 4.94
N SER A 174 -15.10 2.49 4.12
CA SER A 174 -15.96 1.40 4.59
C SER A 174 -15.13 0.22 5.09
N ARG A 175 -14.00 -0.09 4.43
CA ARG A 175 -13.11 -1.21 4.76
C ARG A 175 -11.67 -0.91 4.34
N ALA A 176 -10.70 -1.48 5.07
CA ALA A 176 -9.29 -1.48 4.66
C ALA A 176 -8.65 -2.84 4.89
N VAL A 177 -7.78 -3.27 3.96
CA VAL A 177 -6.96 -4.48 4.07
C VAL A 177 -5.50 -4.09 4.09
N LEU A 178 -4.78 -4.48 5.12
CA LEU A 178 -3.36 -4.15 5.32
C LEU A 178 -2.54 -5.42 5.32
N ILE A 179 -1.56 -5.51 4.43
CA ILE A 179 -0.75 -6.71 4.20
C ILE A 179 0.70 -6.40 4.56
N GLY A 180 1.26 -7.08 5.55
CA GLY A 180 2.65 -6.91 5.98
C GLY A 180 3.00 -5.49 6.43
N ALA A 181 2.03 -4.75 7.01
CA ALA A 181 2.21 -3.36 7.40
C ALA A 181 3.08 -3.23 8.68
N PRO A 182 4.03 -2.30 8.73
CA PRO A 182 4.74 -1.97 9.96
C PRO A 182 3.86 -1.14 10.90
N SER A 183 3.99 -1.39 12.21
CA SER A 183 3.26 -0.70 13.27
C SER A 183 4.04 0.46 13.90
N ASN A 184 5.36 0.52 13.69
CA ASN A 184 6.24 1.35 14.49
C ASN A 184 7.32 2.01 13.63
N ALA A 185 7.29 3.34 13.52
CA ALA A 185 8.24 4.13 12.73
C ALA A 185 9.65 4.12 13.32
N GLU A 186 9.78 4.10 14.65
CA GLU A 186 11.05 4.01 15.34
C GLU A 186 11.80 2.71 15.01
N ARG A 187 11.09 1.59 14.89
CA ARG A 187 11.70 0.31 14.51
C ARG A 187 12.29 0.38 13.09
N ILE A 188 11.58 1.03 12.17
CA ILE A 188 12.06 1.24 10.79
C ILE A 188 13.32 2.10 10.81
N TRP A 189 13.29 3.20 11.57
CA TRP A 189 14.45 4.09 11.72
C TRP A 189 15.66 3.39 12.29
N ARG A 190 15.50 2.62 13.37
CA ARG A 190 16.59 1.84 13.98
C ARG A 190 17.21 0.84 13.00
N GLY A 191 16.38 0.17 12.20
CA GLY A 191 16.86 -0.73 11.16
C GLY A 191 17.68 -0.01 10.09
N PHE A 192 17.20 1.13 9.61
CA PHE A 192 17.91 1.97 8.66
C PHE A 192 19.25 2.48 9.24
N SER A 193 19.25 3.00 10.47
CA SER A 193 20.46 3.51 11.14
C SER A 193 21.52 2.43 11.31
N ARG A 194 21.10 1.21 11.69
CA ARG A 194 22.01 0.04 11.78
C ARG A 194 22.55 -0.37 10.41
N ALA A 195 21.68 -0.37 9.38
CA ALA A 195 22.09 -0.71 8.02
C ALA A 195 23.15 0.25 7.46
N LEU A 196 23.16 1.50 7.92
CA LEU A 196 24.16 2.51 7.56
C LEU A 196 25.33 2.61 8.56
N ALA A 197 25.37 1.78 9.59
CA ALA A 197 26.38 1.81 10.65
C ALA A 197 26.56 3.20 11.30
N LEU A 198 25.46 3.94 11.50
CA LEU A 198 25.49 5.24 12.14
C LEU A 198 25.75 5.08 13.66
N SER A 199 26.53 6.01 14.25
CA SER A 199 26.61 6.11 15.71
C SER A 199 25.25 6.60 16.27
N ASP A 200 24.97 6.27 17.54
CA ASP A 200 23.72 6.65 18.21
C ASP A 200 23.50 8.18 18.19
N ALA A 201 24.57 8.95 18.40
CA ALA A 201 24.52 10.42 18.37
C ALA A 201 24.14 10.95 16.99
N VAL A 202 24.73 10.41 15.92
CA VAL A 202 24.42 10.77 14.53
C VAL A 202 23.03 10.33 14.15
N ALA A 203 22.61 9.13 14.54
CA ALA A 203 21.27 8.64 14.30
C ALA A 203 20.21 9.49 14.99
N ALA A 204 20.44 9.91 16.23
CA ALA A 204 19.54 10.79 16.97
C ALA A 204 19.44 12.19 16.33
N ASP A 205 20.57 12.78 15.89
CA ASP A 205 20.57 14.08 15.22
C ASP A 205 19.88 14.01 13.85
N ALA A 206 20.15 12.95 13.07
CA ALA A 206 19.50 12.72 11.78
C ALA A 206 17.99 12.57 11.93
N ARG A 207 17.52 11.86 12.96
CA ARG A 207 16.10 11.73 13.30
C ARG A 207 15.47 13.08 13.61
N ARG A 208 16.05 13.88 14.50
CA ARG A 208 15.54 15.24 14.83
C ARG A 208 15.41 16.12 13.59
N ARG A 209 16.42 16.11 12.70
CA ARG A 209 16.38 16.85 11.43
C ARG A 209 15.27 16.38 10.51
N LEU A 210 15.05 15.06 10.45
CA LEU A 210 13.99 14.47 9.65
C LEU A 210 12.62 14.86 10.21
N GLU A 211 12.39 14.70 11.51
CA GLU A 211 11.16 15.08 12.19
C GLU A 211 10.84 16.57 11.99
N GLY A 212 11.83 17.46 12.16
CA GLY A 212 11.66 18.89 11.91
C GLY A 212 11.32 19.22 10.45
N ARG A 213 11.86 18.47 9.48
CA ARG A 213 11.57 18.64 8.05
C ARG A 213 10.20 18.11 7.64
N VAL A 214 9.78 17.01 8.25
CA VAL A 214 8.48 16.37 7.98
C VAL A 214 7.36 17.04 8.78
N GLY A 215 7.68 17.68 9.89
CA GLY A 215 6.74 18.32 10.80
C GLY A 215 5.94 17.32 11.66
N VAL A 216 6.46 16.10 11.86
CA VAL A 216 5.82 15.03 12.63
C VAL A 216 6.90 14.22 13.36
N ASN A 217 6.69 13.94 14.63
CA ASN A 217 7.55 13.06 15.41
C ASN A 217 7.28 11.58 15.08
N PHE A 218 8.29 10.74 15.19
CA PHE A 218 8.13 9.29 14.93
C PHE A 218 7.15 8.63 15.90
N ASP A 219 7.06 9.11 17.14
CA ASP A 219 6.12 8.56 18.12
C ASP A 219 4.67 8.81 17.73
N GLU A 220 4.39 9.92 17.04
CA GLU A 220 3.07 10.22 16.47
C GLU A 220 2.72 9.33 15.26
N LEU A 221 3.72 8.66 14.66
CA LEU A 221 3.54 7.73 13.55
C LEU A 221 3.46 6.26 14.00
N ASN A 222 3.59 5.99 15.29
CA ASN A 222 3.38 4.66 15.85
C ASN A 222 1.88 4.38 15.97
N VAL A 223 1.45 3.19 15.59
CA VAL A 223 0.02 2.80 15.60
C VAL A 223 -0.58 2.97 17.01
N SER A 224 0.18 2.69 18.05
CA SER A 224 -0.24 2.86 19.46
C SER A 224 -0.67 4.28 19.81
N SER A 225 -0.18 5.30 19.11
CA SER A 225 -0.49 6.70 19.41
C SER A 225 -1.83 7.18 18.79
N PHE A 226 -2.37 6.44 17.81
CA PHE A 226 -3.54 6.90 17.06
C PHE A 226 -4.60 5.83 16.75
N ALA A 227 -4.34 4.55 17.03
CA ALA A 227 -5.22 3.45 16.65
C ALA A 227 -6.67 3.62 17.14
N SER A 228 -6.85 4.14 18.35
CA SER A 228 -8.18 4.37 18.95
C SER A 228 -9.05 5.38 18.18
N ARG A 229 -8.45 6.21 17.33
CA ARG A 229 -9.18 7.17 16.47
C ARG A 229 -9.68 6.56 15.16
N ILE A 230 -9.30 5.31 14.85
CA ILE A 230 -9.65 4.64 13.59
C ILE A 230 -10.88 3.78 13.81
N ALA A 231 -12.02 4.23 13.31
CA ALA A 231 -13.28 3.48 13.35
C ALA A 231 -13.46 2.52 12.16
N THR A 232 -12.71 2.71 11.07
CA THR A 232 -12.75 1.85 9.89
C THR A 232 -12.42 0.40 10.26
N PRO A 233 -13.26 -0.60 9.91
CA PRO A 233 -12.90 -2.00 10.06
C PRO A 233 -11.70 -2.36 9.19
N VAL A 234 -10.70 -3.03 9.78
CA VAL A 234 -9.42 -3.34 9.13
C VAL A 234 -9.12 -4.84 9.20
N LEU A 235 -8.90 -5.45 8.05
CA LEU A 235 -8.27 -6.77 7.96
C LEU A 235 -6.76 -6.60 7.88
N VAL A 236 -6.05 -7.11 8.88
CA VAL A 236 -4.60 -7.16 8.91
C VAL A 236 -4.16 -8.56 8.48
N VAL A 237 -3.33 -8.63 7.47
CA VAL A 237 -2.76 -9.91 6.99
C VAL A 237 -1.26 -9.88 7.17
N HIS A 238 -0.70 -10.89 7.83
CA HIS A 238 0.74 -10.94 8.07
C HIS A 238 1.26 -12.37 8.03
N ASP A 239 2.40 -12.57 7.36
CA ASP A 239 3.08 -13.85 7.30
C ASP A 239 4.02 -14.04 8.49
N ARG A 240 4.01 -15.23 9.12
CA ARG A 240 4.91 -15.52 10.26
C ARG A 240 6.38 -15.50 9.87
N ASN A 241 6.67 -15.75 8.59
CA ASN A 241 8.02 -15.79 8.04
C ASN A 241 8.37 -14.51 7.28
N ASP A 242 7.71 -13.38 7.61
CA ASP A 242 8.05 -12.07 7.07
C ASP A 242 9.39 -11.58 7.66
N GLU A 243 10.43 -11.57 6.83
CA GLU A 243 11.78 -11.13 7.23
C GLU A 243 11.96 -9.60 7.12
N GLU A 244 11.06 -8.90 6.42
CA GLU A 244 11.14 -7.45 6.24
C GLU A 244 10.41 -6.70 7.36
N VAL A 245 9.19 -7.13 7.69
CA VAL A 245 8.38 -6.58 8.78
C VAL A 245 7.98 -7.73 9.70
N PRO A 246 8.40 -7.74 10.97
CA PRO A 246 8.09 -8.84 11.89
C PRO A 246 6.57 -9.04 12.05
N TRP A 247 6.11 -10.28 12.06
CA TRP A 247 4.70 -10.65 12.24
C TRP A 247 4.03 -9.98 13.45
N ALA A 248 4.79 -9.77 14.53
CA ALA A 248 4.33 -9.05 15.72
C ALA A 248 3.80 -7.63 15.42
N ALA A 249 4.23 -7.00 14.30
CA ALA A 249 3.70 -5.72 13.90
C ALA A 249 2.23 -5.83 13.42
N GLY A 250 1.90 -6.89 12.69
CA GLY A 250 0.51 -7.16 12.28
C GLY A 250 -0.38 -7.50 13.46
N GLU A 251 0.12 -8.32 14.39
CA GLU A 251 -0.57 -8.64 15.65
C GLU A 251 -0.85 -7.36 16.48
N GLU A 252 0.15 -6.49 16.62
CA GLU A 252 0.01 -5.21 17.31
C GLU A 252 -1.05 -4.32 16.65
N ILE A 253 -1.01 -4.17 15.33
CA ILE A 253 -2.00 -3.37 14.58
C ILE A 253 -3.41 -3.92 14.84
N ALA A 254 -3.63 -5.22 14.65
CA ALA A 254 -4.95 -5.83 14.80
C ALA A 254 -5.49 -5.71 16.22
N ARG A 255 -4.64 -5.86 17.23
CA ARG A 255 -5.01 -5.72 18.65
C ARG A 255 -5.36 -4.29 19.05
N LEU A 256 -4.67 -3.28 18.49
CA LEU A 256 -4.85 -1.88 18.85
C LEU A 256 -6.03 -1.22 18.13
N LEU A 257 -6.40 -1.71 16.97
CA LEU A 257 -7.54 -1.17 16.20
C LEU A 257 -8.87 -1.69 16.76
N PRO A 258 -9.86 -0.83 17.05
CA PRO A 258 -11.18 -1.25 17.53
C PRO A 258 -11.89 -2.27 16.63
N GLY A 259 -11.74 -2.13 15.31
CA GLY A 259 -12.30 -3.05 14.31
C GLY A 259 -11.22 -3.90 13.62
N GLY A 260 -10.11 -4.21 14.30
CA GLY A 260 -8.98 -4.97 13.76
C GLY A 260 -9.25 -6.48 13.74
N ARG A 261 -9.06 -7.12 12.57
CA ARG A 261 -9.07 -8.59 12.41
C ARG A 261 -7.71 -9.03 11.89
N LEU A 262 -7.13 -10.12 12.43
CA LEU A 262 -5.84 -10.66 12.00
C LEU A 262 -6.04 -11.97 11.23
N VAL A 263 -5.45 -12.03 10.05
CA VAL A 263 -5.22 -13.27 9.31
C VAL A 263 -3.71 -13.51 9.24
N THR A 264 -3.29 -14.68 9.70
CA THR A 264 -1.89 -15.09 9.71
C THR A 264 -1.65 -16.14 8.63
N THR A 265 -0.62 -15.94 7.81
CA THR A 265 -0.11 -16.93 6.85
C THR A 265 1.25 -17.46 7.30
N GLY A 266 1.77 -18.47 6.61
CA GLY A 266 3.09 -19.05 6.88
C GLY A 266 3.81 -19.42 5.59
N GLY A 267 5.10 -19.10 5.51
CA GLY A 267 5.96 -19.48 4.39
C GLY A 267 5.86 -18.61 3.14
N LEU A 268 4.99 -17.61 3.11
CA LEU A 268 4.85 -16.70 1.97
C LEU A 268 5.85 -15.55 2.02
N GLY A 269 6.17 -15.05 3.24
CA GLY A 269 7.03 -13.90 3.47
C GLY A 269 6.43 -12.60 2.95
N HIS A 270 7.21 -11.51 2.99
CA HIS A 270 6.75 -10.14 2.76
C HIS A 270 6.15 -9.86 1.38
N ARG A 271 6.64 -10.53 0.32
CA ARG A 271 6.29 -10.19 -1.08
C ARG A 271 5.46 -11.22 -1.80
N ARG A 272 5.74 -12.52 -1.57
CA ARG A 272 4.98 -13.60 -2.23
C ARG A 272 3.54 -13.63 -1.75
N ILE A 273 3.29 -13.19 -0.52
CA ILE A 273 1.97 -13.02 0.08
C ILE A 273 0.99 -12.24 -0.81
N LEU A 274 1.46 -11.25 -1.58
CA LEU A 274 0.65 -10.47 -2.51
C LEU A 274 0.10 -11.26 -3.69
N ARG A 275 0.60 -12.47 -3.94
CA ARG A 275 0.22 -13.33 -5.08
C ARG A 275 -0.48 -14.61 -4.64
N ASP A 276 -0.69 -14.77 -3.35
CA ASP A 276 -1.39 -15.94 -2.82
C ASP A 276 -2.89 -15.83 -3.11
N PRO A 277 -3.48 -16.80 -3.87
CA PRO A 277 -4.87 -16.72 -4.27
C PRO A 277 -5.84 -16.81 -3.09
N GLY A 278 -5.48 -17.56 -2.03
CA GLY A 278 -6.29 -17.69 -0.83
C GLY A 278 -6.41 -16.36 -0.10
N LEU A 279 -5.26 -15.66 0.05
CA LEU A 279 -5.24 -14.32 0.64
C LEU A 279 -6.00 -13.29 -0.21
N VAL A 280 -5.79 -13.29 -1.53
CA VAL A 280 -6.51 -12.37 -2.43
C VAL A 280 -8.02 -12.58 -2.30
N GLY A 281 -8.47 -13.84 -2.28
CA GLY A 281 -9.88 -14.17 -2.04
C GLY A 281 -10.40 -13.71 -0.67
N GLU A 282 -9.59 -13.85 0.40
CA GLU A 282 -9.95 -13.36 1.74
C GLU A 282 -10.10 -11.84 1.78
N ALA A 283 -9.20 -11.12 1.12
CA ALA A 283 -9.27 -9.67 1.01
C ALA A 283 -10.55 -9.21 0.29
N VAL A 284 -10.92 -9.88 -0.81
CA VAL A 284 -12.16 -9.59 -1.56
C VAL A 284 -13.39 -9.85 -0.69
N ARG A 285 -13.49 -11.03 -0.04
CA ARG A 285 -14.60 -11.35 0.88
C ARG A 285 -14.75 -10.32 1.99
N PHE A 286 -13.64 -9.91 2.62
CA PHE A 286 -13.68 -8.88 3.65
C PHE A 286 -14.20 -7.54 3.14
N LEU A 287 -13.84 -7.15 1.92
CA LEU A 287 -14.36 -5.93 1.30
C LEU A 287 -15.87 -6.03 1.04
N GLU A 288 -16.36 -7.19 0.55
CA GLU A 288 -17.78 -7.44 0.30
C GLU A 288 -18.65 -7.33 1.56
N GLU A 289 -18.12 -7.65 2.74
CA GLU A 289 -18.85 -7.51 4.02
C GLU A 289 -19.30 -6.06 4.31
N GLY A 290 -18.66 -5.04 3.73
CA GLY A 290 -18.96 -3.62 4.01
C GLY A 290 -19.06 -2.72 2.79
N ILE A 291 -18.83 -3.25 1.59
CA ILE A 291 -18.91 -2.53 0.32
C ILE A 291 -19.68 -3.40 -0.65
N ALA A 292 -20.96 -3.11 -0.85
CA ALA A 292 -21.76 -3.84 -1.83
C ALA A 292 -21.16 -3.65 -3.23
N PRO A 293 -20.79 -4.72 -3.93
CA PRO A 293 -20.31 -4.65 -5.31
C PRO A 293 -21.45 -4.25 -6.25
N ALA A 294 -21.10 -3.68 -7.41
CA ALA A 294 -22.08 -3.45 -8.46
C ALA A 294 -22.56 -4.79 -9.04
N ARG A 295 -23.87 -5.00 -9.06
CA ARG A 295 -24.50 -6.21 -9.57
C ARG A 295 -25.55 -5.89 -10.61
N CYS A 296 -25.65 -6.76 -11.61
CA CYS A 296 -26.69 -6.69 -12.63
C CYS A 296 -28.08 -6.84 -11.99
N GLU A 297 -28.96 -5.89 -12.21
CA GLU A 297 -30.32 -5.89 -11.67
C GLU A 297 -31.15 -7.09 -12.16
N ASN A 298 -30.84 -7.62 -13.36
CA ASN A 298 -31.61 -8.70 -13.96
C ASN A 298 -31.17 -10.10 -13.51
N CYS A 299 -29.84 -10.37 -13.43
CA CYS A 299 -29.34 -11.73 -13.14
C CYS A 299 -28.46 -11.80 -11.89
N GLY A 300 -28.21 -10.71 -11.16
CA GLY A 300 -27.41 -10.65 -9.95
C GLY A 300 -25.91 -10.83 -10.14
N ARG A 301 -25.42 -11.07 -11.37
CA ARG A 301 -23.97 -11.18 -11.64
C ARG A 301 -23.27 -9.87 -11.34
N ALA A 302 -22.01 -9.93 -10.95
CA ALA A 302 -21.17 -8.77 -10.81
C ALA A 302 -21.09 -8.00 -12.14
N LEU A 303 -21.24 -6.68 -12.08
CA LEU A 303 -21.06 -5.81 -13.25
C LEU A 303 -19.57 -5.64 -13.49
N GLY A 304 -19.06 -6.31 -14.53
CA GLY A 304 -17.71 -6.09 -15.05
C GLY A 304 -17.71 -4.98 -16.09
N SER A 305 -16.53 -4.69 -16.66
CA SER A 305 -16.30 -3.62 -17.66
C SER A 305 -17.09 -3.72 -18.97
N ALA A 306 -17.89 -4.76 -19.18
CA ALA A 306 -18.72 -4.96 -20.36
C ALA A 306 -20.22 -4.64 -20.14
N GLY A 307 -20.62 -4.16 -18.96
CA GLY A 307 -21.99 -3.79 -18.65
C GLY A 307 -22.30 -2.33 -19.01
N THR A 308 -23.51 -2.04 -19.41
CA THR A 308 -24.02 -0.67 -19.59
C THR A 308 -25.03 -0.36 -18.49
N GLY A 309 -24.71 0.58 -17.61
CA GLY A 309 -25.57 0.92 -16.47
C GLY A 309 -25.73 -0.24 -15.49
N ASP A 310 -26.96 -0.58 -15.10
CA ASP A 310 -27.27 -1.59 -14.06
C ASP A 310 -27.43 -3.02 -14.63
N LEU A 311 -27.07 -3.25 -15.89
CA LEU A 311 -27.16 -4.55 -16.57
C LEU A 311 -25.80 -5.05 -17.04
N CYS A 312 -25.53 -6.34 -16.87
CA CYS A 312 -24.35 -6.97 -17.47
C CYS A 312 -24.51 -7.17 -18.97
N GLY A 313 -23.39 -7.34 -19.71
CA GLY A 313 -23.40 -7.49 -21.16
C GLY A 313 -24.36 -8.57 -21.67
N ASP A 314 -24.43 -9.73 -21.02
CA ASP A 314 -25.34 -10.81 -21.39
C ASP A 314 -26.83 -10.40 -21.26
N CYS A 315 -27.15 -9.60 -20.25
CA CYS A 315 -28.53 -9.13 -20.04
C CYS A 315 -28.90 -7.98 -20.98
N VAL A 316 -27.94 -7.14 -21.37
CA VAL A 316 -28.12 -6.10 -22.39
C VAL A 316 -28.43 -6.76 -23.75
N LEU A 317 -27.59 -7.71 -24.18
CA LEU A 317 -27.78 -8.45 -25.43
C LEU A 317 -29.12 -9.22 -25.45
N GLY A 318 -29.47 -9.86 -24.30
CA GLY A 318 -30.77 -10.53 -24.17
C GLY A 318 -31.97 -9.57 -24.33
N LYS A 319 -31.93 -8.37 -23.72
CA LYS A 319 -32.98 -7.36 -23.89
C LYS A 319 -33.08 -6.83 -25.32
N GLU A 320 -31.96 -6.70 -26.02
CA GLU A 320 -31.97 -6.28 -27.43
C GLU A 320 -32.56 -7.35 -28.37
N LEU A 321 -32.23 -8.65 -28.10
CA LEU A 321 -32.83 -9.77 -28.85
C LEU A 321 -34.35 -9.88 -28.66
N PHE A 322 -34.84 -9.65 -27.43
CA PHE A 322 -36.30 -9.64 -27.17
C PHE A 322 -37.02 -8.40 -27.68
N ARG A 323 -36.34 -7.25 -27.81
CA ARG A 323 -36.95 -6.05 -28.46
C ARG A 323 -37.00 -6.13 -29.97
N GLY A 324 -36.12 -6.94 -30.59
CA GLY A 324 -36.13 -7.21 -32.04
C GLY A 324 -37.20 -8.22 -32.51
N GLY A 325 -37.74 -9.03 -31.58
CA GLY A 325 -38.71 -10.12 -31.90
C GLY A 325 -40.17 -9.70 -32.08
N SER A 326 -40.51 -8.43 -31.88
CA SER A 326 -41.94 -7.99 -31.99
C SER A 326 -42.29 -7.31 -33.32
N ARG A 327 -41.54 -7.51 -34.39
CA ARG A 327 -41.85 -6.95 -35.74
C ARG A 327 -42.14 -7.98 -36.84
N PHE A 328 -42.49 -9.23 -36.47
CA PHE A 328 -43.02 -10.21 -37.43
C PHE A 328 -44.25 -10.89 -36.86
N ALA A 329 -45.39 -10.20 -36.91
CA ALA A 329 -46.72 -10.79 -36.89
C ALA A 329 -47.71 -9.74 -37.39
N ALA A 330 -47.93 -9.69 -38.72
CA ALA A 330 -49.21 -9.41 -39.39
C ALA A 330 -49.01 -9.55 -40.90
#